data_e191e596cb893e626bd62d22e1b67439
#
_entry.id   e191e596cb893e626bd62d22e1b67439
#
_cell.length_a   1.000
_cell.length_b   1.000
_cell.length_c   1.000
_cell.angle_alpha   90.00
_cell.angle_beta   90.00
_cell.angle_gamma   90.00
#
_symmetry.space_group_name_H-M   'P 1'
#
loop_
_entity.id
_entity.type
_entity.pdbx_description
1 polymer ?
#
loop_
_entity_poly.entity_id
_entity_poly.type
_entity_poly.pdbx_seq_one_letter_code
_entity_poly.pdbx_strand_id
1 'polypeptide(L)'
;VDDDGSLRDLKERVSTYPAATRRRILIESPELLETFLSQMTMAYQRGDYEMVAHRRASIQATYFNMLFALNHRYHPGEKRLLEHTSRLEALPRDFTRRWRELQLASVDAPEITTRTAGLVDELLALVSTRWKTRFSPSRVDEHCEGRPQADTPSES
;
A
#
# COMPACT_ATOMS: atom_id res chain seq x y z
N VAL A 1 -28.26 -18.11 -22.67
CA VAL A 1 -27.79 -17.98 -24.04
C VAL A 1 -27.52 -16.50 -24.24
N ASP A 2 -26.25 -16.14 -24.43
CA ASP A 2 -25.77 -14.77 -24.62
C ASP A 2 -25.94 -14.44 -26.11
N ASP A 3 -27.12 -13.95 -26.46
CA ASP A 3 -27.51 -13.81 -27.89
C ASP A 3 -27.06 -12.49 -28.52
N ASP A 4 -26.47 -11.56 -27.74
CA ASP A 4 -26.11 -10.22 -28.23
C ASP A 4 -24.61 -9.88 -28.10
N GLY A 5 -23.76 -10.80 -27.64
CA GLY A 5 -22.31 -10.58 -27.48
C GLY A 5 -21.94 -9.69 -26.29
N SER A 6 -22.90 -9.20 -25.52
CA SER A 6 -22.68 -8.24 -24.42
C SER A 6 -21.82 -8.83 -23.29
N LEU A 7 -21.98 -10.12 -23.01
CA LEU A 7 -21.16 -10.86 -22.04
C LEU A 7 -19.72 -11.04 -22.52
N ARG A 8 -19.50 -11.19 -23.81
CA ARG A 8 -18.15 -11.27 -24.40
C ARG A 8 -17.45 -9.93 -24.29
N ASP A 9 -18.10 -8.85 -24.70
CA ASP A 9 -17.60 -7.49 -24.61
C ASP A 9 -17.31 -7.08 -23.16
N LEU A 10 -18.20 -7.48 -22.23
CA LEU A 10 -17.99 -7.26 -20.81
C LEU A 10 -16.76 -8.03 -20.29
N LYS A 11 -16.60 -9.30 -20.68
CA LYS A 11 -15.41 -10.11 -20.32
C LYS A 11 -14.13 -9.53 -20.88
N GLU A 12 -14.11 -9.04 -22.11
CA GLU A 12 -12.95 -8.40 -22.73
C GLU A 12 -12.60 -7.08 -22.01
N ARG A 13 -13.58 -6.24 -21.71
CA ARG A 13 -13.39 -4.99 -20.95
C ARG A 13 -12.89 -5.24 -19.52
N VAL A 14 -13.31 -6.32 -18.88
CA VAL A 14 -12.88 -6.69 -17.52
C VAL A 14 -11.55 -7.48 -17.55
N SER A 15 -11.16 -8.07 -18.68
CA SER A 15 -9.91 -8.83 -18.81
C SER A 15 -8.67 -7.96 -18.72
N THR A 16 -8.79 -6.68 -19.07
CA THR A 16 -7.68 -5.72 -19.04
C THR A 16 -7.74 -4.89 -17.76
N TYR A 17 -6.71 -5.00 -16.92
CA TYR A 17 -6.62 -4.18 -15.71
C TYR A 17 -6.50 -2.68 -16.06
N PRO A 18 -7.43 -1.79 -15.60
CA PRO A 18 -7.47 -0.41 -16.03
C PRO A 18 -6.21 0.37 -15.67
N ALA A 19 -5.56 0.96 -16.66
CA ALA A 19 -4.32 1.72 -16.47
C ALA A 19 -4.49 2.89 -15.48
N ALA A 20 -5.64 3.57 -15.51
CA ALA A 20 -5.94 4.68 -14.58
C ALA A 20 -6.05 4.19 -13.12
N THR A 21 -6.73 3.07 -12.89
CA THR A 21 -6.84 2.46 -11.56
C THR A 21 -5.47 2.01 -11.04
N ARG A 22 -4.70 1.35 -11.89
CA ARG A 22 -3.32 0.94 -11.57
C ARG A 22 -2.47 2.14 -11.17
N ARG A 23 -2.49 3.19 -11.99
CA ARG A 23 -1.71 4.41 -11.73
C ARG A 23 -2.08 5.01 -10.39
N ARG A 24 -3.36 5.18 -10.11
CA ARG A 24 -3.84 5.72 -8.84
C ARG A 24 -3.33 4.91 -7.66
N ILE A 25 -3.51 3.58 -7.67
CA ILE A 25 -3.07 2.72 -6.58
C ILE A 25 -1.56 2.82 -6.37
N LEU A 26 -0.75 2.76 -7.43
CA LEU A 26 0.70 2.77 -7.30
C LEU A 26 1.30 4.15 -6.96
N ILE A 27 0.53 5.23 -7.09
CA ILE A 27 0.94 6.59 -6.70
C ILE A 27 0.49 6.91 -5.26
N GLU A 28 -0.77 6.61 -4.91
CA GLU A 28 -1.35 7.04 -3.63
C GLU A 28 -1.06 6.06 -2.47
N SER A 29 -0.97 4.76 -2.76
CA SER A 29 -0.84 3.76 -1.71
C SER A 29 0.52 3.67 -1.02
N PRO A 30 1.66 4.05 -1.62
CA PRO A 30 2.94 4.05 -0.94
C PRO A 30 2.97 4.89 0.33
N GLU A 31 2.56 6.15 0.25
CA GLU A 31 2.50 7.06 1.38
C GLU A 31 1.57 6.53 2.49
N LEU A 32 0.45 5.93 2.09
CA LEU A 32 -0.49 5.32 3.02
C LEU A 32 0.11 4.10 3.74
N LEU A 33 0.88 3.26 3.03
CA LEU A 33 1.61 2.13 3.64
C LEU A 33 2.63 2.61 4.67
N GLU A 34 3.43 3.61 4.33
CA GLU A 34 4.43 4.19 5.22
C GLU A 34 3.78 4.81 6.46
N THR A 35 2.66 5.50 6.27
CA THR A 35 1.86 6.08 7.37
C THR A 35 1.36 4.98 8.31
N PHE A 36 0.77 3.91 7.79
CA PHE A 36 0.28 2.81 8.62
C PHE A 36 1.41 2.08 9.33
N LEU A 37 2.55 1.89 8.68
CA LEU A 37 3.74 1.28 9.29
C LEU A 37 4.29 2.13 10.44
N SER A 38 4.38 3.44 10.25
CA SER A 38 4.79 4.38 11.30
C SER A 38 3.84 4.34 12.49
N GLN A 39 2.53 4.37 12.26
CA GLN A 39 1.52 4.28 13.31
C GLN A 39 1.56 2.93 14.03
N MET A 40 1.78 1.83 13.31
CA MET A 40 1.95 0.49 13.90
C MET A 40 3.17 0.45 14.82
N THR A 41 4.30 1.03 14.39
CA THR A 41 5.54 1.09 15.17
C THR A 41 5.36 1.90 16.44
N MET A 42 4.73 3.07 16.35
CA MET A 42 4.43 3.90 17.53
C MET A 42 3.47 3.22 18.49
N ALA A 43 2.46 2.50 17.98
CA ALA A 43 1.53 1.74 18.81
C ALA A 43 2.27 0.61 19.56
N TYR A 44 3.14 -0.12 18.85
CA TYR A 44 3.95 -1.18 19.45
C TYR A 44 4.84 -0.66 20.60
N GLN A 45 5.51 0.48 20.38
CA GLN A 45 6.36 1.11 21.42
C GLN A 45 5.60 1.51 22.69
N ARG A 46 4.30 1.79 22.57
CA ARG A 46 3.41 2.13 23.70
C ARG A 46 2.71 0.92 24.31
N GLY A 47 2.91 -0.29 23.77
CA GLY A 47 2.18 -1.49 24.19
C GLY A 47 0.70 -1.51 23.78
N ASP A 48 0.30 -0.67 22.81
CA ASP A 48 -1.07 -0.62 22.27
C ASP A 48 -1.23 -1.68 21.18
N TYR A 49 -1.36 -2.94 21.61
CA TYR A 49 -1.40 -4.08 20.70
C TYR A 49 -2.69 -4.19 19.89
N GLU A 50 -3.77 -3.58 20.33
CA GLU A 50 -5.02 -3.50 19.57
C GLU A 50 -4.84 -2.58 18.36
N MET A 51 -4.19 -1.44 18.55
CA MET A 51 -3.82 -0.57 17.43
C MET A 51 -2.80 -1.24 16.50
N VAL A 52 -1.84 -2.02 17.03
CA VAL A 52 -0.91 -2.82 16.20
C VAL A 52 -1.69 -3.78 15.30
N ALA A 53 -2.65 -4.52 15.86
CA ALA A 53 -3.49 -5.45 15.08
C ALA A 53 -4.30 -4.72 13.99
N HIS A 54 -4.90 -3.59 14.33
CA HIS A 54 -5.67 -2.78 13.40
C HIS A 54 -4.80 -2.24 12.26
N ARG A 55 -3.61 -1.72 12.56
CA ARG A 55 -2.68 -1.20 11.53
C ARG A 55 -2.12 -2.32 10.67
N ARG A 56 -1.85 -3.49 11.25
CA ARG A 56 -1.45 -4.67 10.47
C ARG A 56 -2.51 -5.06 9.44
N ALA A 57 -3.79 -5.03 9.79
CA ALA A 57 -4.88 -5.27 8.85
C ALA A 57 -4.96 -4.21 7.75
N SER A 58 -4.77 -2.92 8.10
CA SER A 58 -4.74 -1.82 7.13
C SER A 58 -3.55 -1.94 6.16
N ILE A 59 -2.38 -2.30 6.67
CA ILE A 59 -1.18 -2.59 5.86
C ILE A 59 -1.47 -3.75 4.92
N GLN A 60 -2.05 -4.85 5.41
CA GLN A 60 -2.41 -5.99 4.57
C GLN A 60 -3.28 -5.58 3.39
N ALA A 61 -4.38 -4.87 3.63
CA ALA A 61 -5.30 -4.45 2.58
C ALA A 61 -4.60 -3.59 1.51
N THR A 62 -3.84 -2.58 1.95
CA THR A 62 -3.12 -1.67 1.05
C THR A 62 -2.00 -2.39 0.29
N TYR A 63 -1.24 -3.23 0.98
CA TYR A 63 -0.14 -4.02 0.43
C TYR A 63 -0.59 -4.92 -0.73
N PHE A 64 -1.64 -5.71 -0.52
CA PHE A 64 -2.15 -6.60 -1.57
C PHE A 64 -2.77 -5.83 -2.74
N ASN A 65 -3.46 -4.73 -2.49
CA ASN A 65 -3.95 -3.86 -3.57
C ASN A 65 -2.78 -3.38 -4.46
N MET A 66 -1.68 -2.92 -3.86
CA MET A 66 -0.49 -2.52 -4.60
C MET A 66 0.16 -3.69 -5.34
N LEU A 67 0.29 -4.84 -4.66
CA LEU A 67 0.93 -6.03 -5.23
C LEU A 67 0.20 -6.53 -6.48
N PHE A 68 -1.13 -6.62 -6.43
CA PHE A 68 -1.95 -7.00 -7.58
C PHE A 68 -1.92 -5.93 -8.68
N ALA A 69 -2.01 -4.64 -8.33
CA ALA A 69 -1.89 -3.53 -9.28
C ALA A 69 -0.54 -3.54 -9.99
N LEU A 70 0.56 -3.80 -9.27
CA LEU A 70 1.90 -3.91 -9.85
C LEU A 70 1.97 -5.02 -10.92
N ASN A 71 1.27 -6.11 -10.69
CA ASN A 71 1.21 -7.28 -11.57
C ASN A 71 0.08 -7.22 -12.61
N HIS A 72 -0.61 -6.08 -12.79
CA HIS A 72 -1.74 -5.92 -13.72
C HIS A 72 -2.87 -6.93 -13.49
N ARG A 73 -3.14 -7.27 -12.23
CA ARG A 73 -4.19 -8.21 -11.83
C ARG A 73 -5.19 -7.52 -10.92
N TYR A 74 -6.46 -7.90 -11.04
CA TYR A 74 -7.47 -7.52 -10.07
C TYR A 74 -7.23 -8.23 -8.75
N HIS A 75 -7.49 -7.54 -7.65
CA HIS A 75 -7.49 -8.15 -6.33
C HIS A 75 -8.61 -9.20 -6.26
N PRO A 76 -8.30 -10.48 -5.97
CA PRO A 76 -9.29 -11.57 -6.07
C PRO A 76 -10.30 -11.61 -4.91
N GLY A 77 -10.22 -10.66 -3.99
CA GLY A 77 -10.88 -10.72 -2.70
C GLY A 77 -10.01 -11.40 -1.63
N GLU A 78 -10.57 -11.63 -0.45
CA GLU A 78 -9.78 -12.10 0.70
C GLU A 78 -9.56 -13.62 0.72
N LYS A 79 -10.41 -14.37 0.01
CA LYS A 79 -10.33 -15.83 0.01
C LYS A 79 -9.10 -16.33 -0.73
N ARG A 80 -8.32 -17.19 -0.08
CA ARG A 80 -7.13 -17.83 -0.65
C ARG A 80 -6.11 -16.84 -1.24
N LEU A 81 -6.01 -15.69 -0.63
CA LEU A 81 -5.23 -14.56 -1.15
C LEU A 81 -3.77 -14.98 -1.46
N LEU A 82 -3.11 -15.75 -0.58
CA LEU A 82 -1.75 -16.24 -0.81
C LEU A 82 -1.63 -17.24 -1.97
N GLU A 83 -2.67 -18.02 -2.26
CA GLU A 83 -2.66 -18.90 -3.44
C GLU A 83 -2.68 -18.09 -4.74
N HIS A 84 -3.44 -16.99 -4.74
CA HIS A 84 -3.47 -16.09 -5.89
C HIS A 84 -2.14 -15.36 -6.10
N THR A 85 -1.43 -15.01 -5.00
CA THR A 85 -0.12 -14.34 -5.12
C THR A 85 0.96 -15.23 -5.69
N SER A 86 0.91 -16.55 -5.50
CA SER A 86 1.91 -17.48 -6.03
C SER A 86 2.00 -17.46 -7.57
N ARG A 87 1.00 -16.89 -8.25
CA ARG A 87 0.93 -16.77 -9.71
C ARG A 87 1.38 -15.40 -10.23
N LEU A 88 1.82 -14.52 -9.33
CA LEU A 88 2.30 -13.19 -9.69
C LEU A 88 3.79 -13.25 -10.03
N GLU A 89 4.22 -12.44 -11.01
CA GLU A 89 5.62 -12.37 -11.43
C GLU A 89 6.46 -11.46 -10.54
N ALA A 90 5.90 -10.32 -10.14
CA ALA A 90 6.56 -9.36 -9.29
C ALA A 90 6.19 -9.60 -7.84
N LEU A 91 7.03 -10.30 -7.12
CA LEU A 91 6.89 -10.61 -5.70
C LEU A 91 8.18 -10.27 -4.95
N PRO A 92 8.10 -9.83 -3.68
CA PRO A 92 9.23 -9.85 -2.76
C PRO A 92 9.81 -11.26 -2.61
N ARG A 93 11.09 -11.33 -2.29
CA ARG A 93 11.76 -12.62 -2.09
C ARG A 93 11.08 -13.44 -0.98
N ASP A 94 10.84 -14.71 -1.26
CA ASP A 94 10.21 -15.65 -0.32
C ASP A 94 8.86 -15.16 0.24
N PHE A 95 8.13 -14.36 -0.52
CA PHE A 95 6.94 -13.63 -0.09
C PHE A 95 5.94 -14.51 0.66
N THR A 96 5.50 -15.62 0.05
CA THR A 96 4.45 -16.47 0.63
C THR A 96 4.84 -17.04 2.00
N ARG A 97 6.10 -17.45 2.18
CA ARG A 97 6.61 -17.95 3.45
C ARG A 97 6.65 -16.84 4.49
N ARG A 98 7.28 -15.71 4.16
CA ARG A 98 7.47 -14.57 5.06
C ARG A 98 6.12 -13.95 5.45
N TRP A 99 5.19 -13.83 4.52
CA TRP A 99 3.86 -13.32 4.81
C TRP A 99 3.09 -14.25 5.74
N ARG A 100 3.17 -15.57 5.54
CA ARG A 100 2.55 -16.55 6.44
C ARG A 100 3.14 -16.47 7.84
N GLU A 101 4.44 -16.40 7.95
CA GLU A 101 5.14 -16.21 9.25
C GLU A 101 4.66 -14.93 9.95
N LEU A 102 4.52 -13.83 9.20
CA LEU A 102 4.01 -12.57 9.73
C LEU A 102 2.56 -12.70 10.23
N GLN A 103 1.70 -13.41 9.51
CA GLN A 103 0.31 -13.61 9.92
C GLN A 103 0.16 -14.49 11.16
N LEU A 104 1.05 -15.45 11.35
CA LEU A 104 1.05 -16.34 12.50
C LEU A 104 1.76 -15.75 13.72
N ALA A 105 2.51 -14.66 13.54
CA ALA A 105 3.19 -13.99 14.65
C ALA A 105 2.18 -13.28 15.56
N SER A 106 2.43 -13.35 16.85
CA SER A 106 1.69 -12.57 17.84
C SER A 106 1.89 -11.07 17.60
N VAL A 107 0.90 -10.26 17.96
CA VAL A 107 0.94 -8.79 17.79
C VAL A 107 1.97 -8.12 18.71
N ASP A 108 2.36 -8.78 19.79
CA ASP A 108 3.39 -8.35 20.74
C ASP A 108 4.77 -8.95 20.45
N ALA A 109 4.90 -9.73 19.37
CA ALA A 109 6.18 -10.31 19.00
C ALA A 109 7.24 -9.22 18.74
N PRO A 110 8.44 -9.33 19.32
CA PRO A 110 9.49 -8.30 19.23
C PRO A 110 9.84 -7.88 17.80
N GLU A 111 9.73 -8.82 16.86
CA GLU A 111 10.08 -8.60 15.45
C GLU A 111 8.90 -8.22 14.55
N ILE A 112 7.69 -8.02 15.09
CA ILE A 112 6.49 -7.82 14.28
C ILE A 112 6.59 -6.56 13.39
N THR A 113 7.10 -5.46 13.93
CA THR A 113 7.27 -4.20 13.19
C THR A 113 8.37 -4.29 12.14
N THR A 114 9.52 -4.87 12.49
CA THR A 114 10.67 -5.04 11.57
C THR A 114 10.36 -6.01 10.43
N ARG A 115 9.67 -7.10 10.69
CA ARG A 115 9.22 -8.03 9.64
C ARG A 115 8.23 -7.38 8.70
N THR A 116 7.29 -6.59 9.24
CA THR A 116 6.33 -5.84 8.43
C THR A 116 7.05 -4.79 7.58
N ALA A 117 7.96 -4.02 8.17
CA ALA A 117 8.76 -3.03 7.47
C ALA A 117 9.54 -3.64 6.30
N GLY A 118 10.25 -4.75 6.53
CA GLY A 118 11.02 -5.39 5.48
C GLY A 118 10.18 -5.84 4.27
N LEU A 119 8.93 -6.28 4.48
CA LEU A 119 8.02 -6.62 3.38
C LEU A 119 7.52 -5.36 2.65
N VAL A 120 7.22 -4.30 3.40
CA VAL A 120 6.79 -3.00 2.84
C VAL A 120 7.90 -2.39 1.99
N ASP A 121 9.13 -2.32 2.51
CA ASP A 121 10.29 -1.75 1.82
C ASP A 121 10.58 -2.48 0.50
N GLU A 122 10.52 -3.81 0.51
CA GLU A 122 10.72 -4.61 -0.70
C GLU A 122 9.62 -4.37 -1.75
N LEU A 123 8.36 -4.23 -1.32
CA LEU A 123 7.26 -3.89 -2.25
C LEU A 123 7.47 -2.50 -2.85
N LEU A 124 7.82 -1.51 -2.03
CA LEU A 124 8.08 -0.14 -2.48
C LEU A 124 9.26 -0.10 -3.47
N ALA A 125 10.33 -0.86 -3.21
CA ALA A 125 11.46 -1.02 -4.13
C ALA A 125 11.04 -1.66 -5.46
N LEU A 126 10.19 -2.69 -5.43
CA LEU A 126 9.63 -3.32 -6.65
C LEU A 126 8.77 -2.33 -7.44
N VAL A 127 7.92 -1.56 -6.77
CA VAL A 127 7.11 -0.51 -7.40
C VAL A 127 8.02 0.54 -8.03
N SER A 128 9.00 1.06 -7.32
CA SER A 128 9.96 2.05 -7.82
C SER A 128 10.71 1.56 -9.06
N THR A 129 11.17 0.32 -9.04
CA THR A 129 11.94 -0.26 -10.15
C THR A 129 11.08 -0.51 -11.39
N ARG A 130 9.88 -1.06 -11.21
CA ARG A 130 9.01 -1.44 -12.34
C ARG A 130 8.15 -0.30 -12.86
N TRP A 131 7.80 0.65 -12.00
CA TRP A 131 6.99 1.80 -12.38
C TRP A 131 7.81 3.01 -12.81
N LYS A 132 9.15 2.99 -12.62
CA LYS A 132 10.06 4.13 -12.89
C LYS A 132 9.62 5.44 -12.23
N THR A 133 8.88 5.36 -11.16
CA THR A 133 8.46 6.51 -10.38
C THR A 133 9.50 6.69 -9.29
N ARG A 134 10.36 7.71 -9.43
CA ARG A 134 11.11 8.21 -8.29
C ARG A 134 10.07 8.79 -7.34
N PHE A 135 9.83 8.13 -6.21
CA PHE A 135 9.22 8.80 -5.08
C PHE A 135 10.17 9.91 -4.69
N SER A 136 9.81 11.15 -5.05
CA SER A 136 10.49 12.32 -4.50
C SER A 136 10.08 12.38 -3.03
N PRO A 137 11.01 12.29 -2.09
CA PRO A 137 10.66 12.53 -0.69
C PRO A 137 10.23 13.98 -0.56
N SER A 138 9.03 14.16 0.01
CA SER A 138 8.51 15.40 0.61
C SER A 138 8.47 16.67 -0.24
N ARG A 139 7.29 16.98 -0.76
CA ARG A 139 6.80 18.35 -0.85
C ARG A 139 6.16 18.75 0.49
N VAL A 140 6.91 18.76 1.57
CA VAL A 140 6.41 19.29 2.86
C VAL A 140 6.92 20.70 3.11
N ASP A 141 7.93 21.19 2.38
CA ASP A 141 8.62 22.44 2.71
C ASP A 141 8.24 23.66 1.84
N GLU A 142 7.28 23.58 0.91
CA GLU A 142 7.01 24.73 0.02
C GLU A 142 5.74 25.54 0.35
N HIS A 143 5.07 25.31 1.49
CA HIS A 143 3.84 26.07 1.83
C HIS A 143 3.91 26.87 3.13
N CYS A 144 5.10 27.16 3.68
CA CYS A 144 5.26 27.99 4.87
C CYS A 144 5.89 29.37 4.62
N GLU A 145 6.21 29.73 3.39
CA GLU A 145 6.66 31.09 3.07
C GLU A 145 5.55 31.86 2.35
N GLY A 146 4.79 32.65 3.09
CA GLY A 146 3.83 33.57 2.50
C GLY A 146 2.65 33.98 3.36
N ARG A 147 2.86 34.25 4.65
CA ARG A 147 1.87 34.99 5.41
C ARG A 147 2.27 36.48 5.38
N PRO A 148 1.49 37.40 4.72
CA PRO A 148 1.76 38.80 4.81
C PRO A 148 1.62 39.25 6.25
N GLN A 149 2.59 40.03 6.74
CA GLN A 149 2.49 40.73 8.02
C GLN A 149 1.34 41.71 7.93
N ALA A 150 0.38 41.59 8.85
CA ALA A 150 -0.66 42.56 9.03
C ALA A 150 -0.03 43.85 9.57
N ASP A 151 -0.21 44.96 8.82
CA ASP A 151 0.13 46.30 9.24
C ASP A 151 -0.61 46.64 10.54
N THR A 152 0.12 46.97 11.56
CA THR A 152 -0.39 47.61 12.78
C THR A 152 -0.73 49.06 12.48
N PRO A 153 -1.94 49.52 12.77
CA PRO A 153 -2.23 50.96 12.68
C PRO A 153 -1.52 51.70 13.81
N SER A 154 -0.75 52.72 13.43
CA SER A 154 -0.15 53.71 14.30
C SER A 154 -1.25 54.57 14.90
N GLU A 155 -1.39 54.56 16.22
CA GLU A 155 -2.17 55.56 16.95
C GLU A 155 -1.37 56.86 17.03
N SER A 156 -2.06 57.90 16.64
CA SER A 156 -1.76 59.30 16.99
C SER A 156 -3.03 59.99 17.43
#